data_ad2d9614aaece1fb8962636a723cabde
#
_entry.id   ad2d9614aaece1fb8962636a723cabde
#
_cell.length_a   1.000
_cell.length_b   1.000
_cell.length_c   1.000
_cell.angle_alpha   90.00
_cell.angle_beta   90.00
_cell.angle_gamma   90.00
#
_symmetry.space_group_name_H-M   'P 1'
#
loop_
_entity.id
_entity.type
_entity.pdbx_description
1 polymer ?
#
loop_
_entity_poly.entity_id
_entity_poly.type
_entity_poly.pdbx_seq_one_letter_code
_entity_poly.pdbx_strand_id
1 'polypeptide(L)'
;KEQLKQRIADITPKNEEEADEFKESNKVGEVKDELTNKVDEEKKASQGDLEEKKDETPDTSGIEPKKVEEIPETDKNKKAKDTQAKKAAPKPKGKSEVEAPIEEESKSLDKKLADNKITEEQLKKSNEPEFQKALDSKQEAQTHAQEAPAQYRQSEQELISGAQETAVATANEKTEEIQDIRAQQFSAVEKQQEGTKGKDEKARSKVAGDINKIYEKTKTQVDKTLEELDSKVQKEFDAGAEKAKKAFEDHVDKKMKEYKDERYSGFWGPGKWLWDKLFGMPDEVNAFYEEGRDIFIEKMDGVIDKVVKIMSKGLTKAKKQIKDGKQKVQNYVEQLPEDLKQVGEEAAKDIEGKIEE
;
A
#
# COMPACT_ATOMS: atom_id res chain seq x y z
N LYS A 1 15.12 -3.17 10.01
CA LYS A 1 15.69 -3.97 8.95
C LYS A 1 15.95 -5.40 9.43
N GLU A 2 16.75 -5.62 10.46
CA GLU A 2 17.09 -6.97 10.96
C GLU A 2 15.87 -7.76 11.43
N GLN A 3 14.93 -7.12 12.14
CA GLN A 3 13.66 -7.76 12.53
C GLN A 3 12.86 -8.27 11.34
N LEU A 4 12.80 -7.50 10.26
CA LEU A 4 12.08 -7.87 9.04
C LEU A 4 12.75 -9.04 8.32
N LYS A 5 14.09 -9.05 8.27
CA LYS A 5 14.86 -10.17 7.73
C LYS A 5 14.62 -11.46 8.54
N GLN A 6 14.60 -11.35 9.86
CA GLN A 6 14.30 -12.49 10.73
C GLN A 6 12.88 -13.02 10.48
N ARG A 7 11.88 -12.14 10.38
CA ARG A 7 10.50 -12.55 10.08
C ARG A 7 10.39 -13.26 8.73
N ILE A 8 11.07 -12.75 7.69
CA ILE A 8 11.13 -13.42 6.38
C ILE A 8 11.75 -14.81 6.51
N ALA A 9 12.86 -14.94 7.26
CA ALA A 9 13.48 -16.22 7.48
C ALA A 9 12.57 -17.22 8.24
N ASP A 10 11.79 -16.73 9.19
CA ASP A 10 10.89 -17.55 10.01
C ASP A 10 9.71 -18.11 9.22
N ILE A 11 9.20 -17.36 8.23
CA ILE A 11 8.04 -17.78 7.40
C ILE A 11 8.44 -18.62 6.19
N THR A 12 9.72 -18.72 5.87
CA THR A 12 10.20 -19.43 4.67
C THR A 12 10.26 -20.93 4.92
N PRO A 13 9.64 -21.76 4.08
CA PRO A 13 9.51 -23.20 4.29
C PRO A 13 10.85 -23.93 4.24
N LYS A 14 10.95 -25.02 5.03
CA LYS A 14 12.14 -25.87 5.15
C LYS A 14 11.93 -27.28 4.61
N ASN A 15 10.69 -27.66 4.34
CA ASN A 15 10.31 -28.98 3.85
C ASN A 15 9.05 -28.90 2.95
N GLU A 16 8.65 -30.03 2.39
CA GLU A 16 7.51 -30.11 1.46
C GLU A 16 6.19 -29.68 2.13
N GLU A 17 5.92 -30.10 3.36
CA GLU A 17 4.70 -29.80 4.08
C GLU A 17 4.57 -28.29 4.37
N GLU A 18 5.64 -27.67 4.85
CA GLU A 18 5.70 -26.22 5.06
C GLU A 18 5.60 -25.43 3.74
N ALA A 19 6.11 -25.99 2.62
CA ALA A 19 6.04 -25.35 1.31
C ALA A 19 4.63 -25.38 0.74
N ASP A 20 3.88 -26.44 0.95
CA ASP A 20 2.48 -26.51 0.55
C ASP A 20 1.62 -25.55 1.36
N GLU A 21 1.83 -25.47 2.68
CA GLU A 21 1.20 -24.44 3.50
C GLU A 21 1.57 -23.01 3.06
N PHE A 22 2.83 -22.79 2.68
CA PHE A 22 3.31 -21.49 2.23
C PHE A 22 2.68 -21.05 0.90
N LYS A 23 2.39 -21.99 0.00
CA LYS A 23 1.69 -21.71 -1.27
C LYS A 23 0.24 -21.29 -1.03
N GLU A 24 -0.43 -21.91 -0.06
CA GLU A 24 -1.83 -21.66 0.26
C GLU A 24 -2.02 -20.47 1.20
N SER A 25 -1.01 -20.14 2.01
CA SER A 25 -1.05 -19.08 3.00
C SER A 25 -0.52 -17.75 2.45
N ASN A 26 -1.02 -16.64 3.00
CA ASN A 26 -0.55 -15.29 2.67
C ASN A 26 0.53 -14.81 3.66
N LYS A 27 1.43 -15.71 4.13
CA LYS A 27 2.46 -15.36 5.14
C LYS A 27 3.35 -14.19 4.72
N VAL A 28 3.68 -14.09 3.44
CA VAL A 28 4.46 -12.95 2.91
C VAL A 28 3.66 -11.65 2.96
N GLY A 29 2.35 -11.74 2.71
CA GLY A 29 1.41 -10.62 2.86
C GLY A 29 1.30 -10.14 4.31
N GLU A 30 1.31 -11.05 5.29
CA GLU A 30 1.31 -10.69 6.71
C GLU A 30 2.54 -9.87 7.11
N VAL A 31 3.73 -10.24 6.61
CA VAL A 31 4.97 -9.48 6.83
C VAL A 31 4.90 -8.10 6.18
N LYS A 32 4.29 -8.00 5.00
CA LYS A 32 4.00 -6.72 4.34
C LYS A 32 3.08 -5.85 5.19
N ASP A 33 2.00 -6.44 5.71
CA ASP A 33 1.01 -5.73 6.53
C ASP A 33 1.64 -5.28 7.86
N GLU A 34 2.49 -6.09 8.49
CA GLU A 34 3.27 -5.68 9.67
C GLU A 34 4.19 -4.48 9.35
N LEU A 35 4.85 -4.48 8.18
CA LEU A 35 5.69 -3.37 7.73
C LEU A 35 4.86 -2.11 7.50
N THR A 36 3.76 -2.23 6.79
CA THR A 36 2.85 -1.11 6.48
C THR A 36 2.25 -0.54 7.75
N ASN A 37 1.79 -1.40 8.68
CA ASN A 37 1.23 -0.98 9.95
C ASN A 37 2.24 -0.21 10.81
N LYS A 38 3.50 -0.66 10.87
CA LYS A 38 4.56 0.08 11.59
C LYS A 38 4.84 1.45 10.99
N VAL A 39 4.86 1.54 9.66
CA VAL A 39 5.02 2.83 8.97
C VAL A 39 3.81 3.74 9.25
N ASP A 40 2.60 3.19 9.22
CA ASP A 40 1.37 3.92 9.54
C ASP A 40 1.28 4.33 11.01
N GLU A 41 1.80 3.52 11.93
CA GLU A 41 1.87 3.87 13.36
C GLU A 41 2.85 5.03 13.60
N GLU A 42 4.04 5.01 13.02
CA GLU A 42 5.00 6.12 13.10
C GLU A 42 4.47 7.38 12.40
N LYS A 43 3.77 7.22 11.28
CA LYS A 43 3.10 8.30 10.57
C LYS A 43 1.97 8.89 11.42
N LYS A 44 1.13 8.06 12.04
CA LYS A 44 0.06 8.50 12.94
C LYS A 44 0.59 9.15 14.21
N ALA A 45 1.67 8.64 14.80
CA ALA A 45 2.32 9.28 15.93
C ALA A 45 2.82 10.68 15.54
N SER A 46 3.50 10.81 14.40
CA SER A 46 3.94 12.11 13.88
C SER A 46 2.80 13.03 13.46
N GLN A 47 1.65 12.48 13.03
CA GLN A 47 0.44 13.26 12.69
C GLN A 47 -0.40 13.61 13.92
N GLY A 48 -0.40 12.75 14.95
CA GLY A 48 -1.14 12.98 16.20
C GLY A 48 -0.65 14.21 16.94
N ASP A 49 0.66 14.36 17.06
CA ASP A 49 1.30 15.54 17.66
C ASP A 49 1.01 16.81 16.86
N LEU A 50 0.91 16.71 15.52
CA LEU A 50 0.52 17.81 14.64
C LEU A 50 -0.98 18.15 14.73
N GLU A 51 -1.85 17.18 15.05
CA GLU A 51 -3.30 17.41 15.18
C GLU A 51 -3.71 17.95 16.54
N GLU A 52 -3.04 17.57 17.61
CA GLU A 52 -3.30 18.14 18.94
C GLU A 52 -2.98 19.62 19.05
N LYS A 53 -1.94 20.10 18.33
CA LYS A 53 -1.53 21.51 18.32
C LYS A 53 -2.14 22.36 17.19
N LYS A 54 -2.90 21.75 16.30
CA LYS A 54 -3.58 22.38 15.17
C LYS A 54 -4.66 23.39 15.60
N ASP A 55 -5.21 23.23 16.79
CA ASP A 55 -6.28 24.05 17.34
C ASP A 55 -5.76 25.18 18.26
N GLU A 56 -4.45 25.25 18.49
CA GLU A 56 -3.86 26.38 19.21
C GLU A 56 -3.68 27.56 18.27
N THR A 57 -4.48 28.59 18.50
CA THR A 57 -4.36 29.90 17.84
C THR A 57 -3.02 30.55 18.13
N PRO A 58 -2.44 31.27 17.15
CA PRO A 58 -1.25 32.08 17.38
C PRO A 58 -1.47 33.00 18.59
N ASP A 59 -0.62 32.88 19.61
CA ASP A 59 -0.70 33.76 20.78
C ASP A 59 -0.29 35.18 20.36
N THR A 60 -1.31 36.01 20.10
CA THR A 60 -1.17 37.42 19.83
C THR A 60 -1.40 38.26 21.10
N SER A 61 -1.38 37.64 22.29
CA SER A 61 -1.67 38.28 23.59
C SER A 61 -0.71 39.41 23.96
N GLY A 62 0.50 39.50 23.34
CA GLY A 62 1.43 40.57 23.48
C GLY A 62 1.08 41.88 22.72
N ILE A 63 0.05 41.84 21.89
CA ILE A 63 -0.34 42.99 21.04
C ILE A 63 -1.76 43.40 21.45
N GLU A 64 -1.90 44.56 22.15
CA GLU A 64 -3.22 45.06 22.52
C GLU A 64 -4.14 45.24 21.29
N PRO A 65 -5.21 44.45 21.16
CA PRO A 65 -6.14 44.59 20.04
C PRO A 65 -7.10 45.73 20.30
N LYS A 66 -7.29 46.62 19.33
CA LYS A 66 -8.50 47.44 19.32
C LYS A 66 -9.71 46.51 19.25
N LYS A 67 -10.59 46.61 20.27
CA LYS A 67 -11.79 45.74 20.45
C LYS A 67 -12.63 45.74 19.17
N VAL A 68 -12.64 44.62 18.52
CA VAL A 68 -13.60 44.25 17.45
C VAL A 68 -14.12 42.86 17.76
N GLU A 69 -15.43 42.63 17.62
CA GLU A 69 -15.99 41.30 17.79
C GLU A 69 -15.37 40.32 16.80
N GLU A 70 -14.69 39.34 17.34
CA GLU A 70 -13.99 38.32 16.54
C GLU A 70 -15.00 37.34 15.91
N ILE A 71 -14.76 37.06 14.64
CA ILE A 71 -15.45 35.92 14.01
C ILE A 71 -14.94 34.65 14.69
N PRO A 72 -15.84 33.75 15.16
CA PRO A 72 -15.43 32.54 15.88
C PRO A 72 -14.42 31.73 15.07
N GLU A 73 -13.24 31.48 15.62
CA GLU A 73 -12.13 30.78 14.98
C GLU A 73 -12.44 29.32 14.61
N THR A 74 -13.39 28.70 15.30
CA THR A 74 -13.92 27.37 14.97
C THR A 74 -14.34 27.23 13.53
N ASP A 75 -14.68 28.34 12.86
CA ASP A 75 -15.13 28.29 11.49
C ASP A 75 -14.00 28.55 10.47
N LYS A 76 -12.91 29.21 10.87
CA LYS A 76 -11.78 29.51 9.99
C LYS A 76 -10.88 28.28 9.68
N ASN A 77 -10.69 27.42 10.67
CA ASN A 77 -9.72 26.32 10.61
C ASN A 77 -10.36 24.92 10.50
N LYS A 78 -11.66 24.84 10.29
CA LYS A 78 -12.33 23.53 10.14
C LYS A 78 -11.91 22.89 8.81
N LYS A 79 -10.87 22.07 8.88
CA LYS A 79 -10.53 21.21 7.73
C LYS A 79 -11.70 20.27 7.47
N ALA A 80 -12.01 20.04 6.21
CA ALA A 80 -12.87 18.94 5.86
C ALA A 80 -12.32 17.68 6.49
N LYS A 81 -13.14 16.97 7.28
CA LYS A 81 -12.75 15.66 7.79
C LYS A 81 -12.30 14.83 6.60
N ASP A 82 -11.26 14.02 6.82
CA ASP A 82 -10.89 13.02 5.83
C ASP A 82 -12.15 12.30 5.37
N THR A 83 -12.49 12.47 4.12
CA THR A 83 -13.69 11.89 3.51
C THR A 83 -13.61 10.38 3.46
N GLN A 84 -12.42 9.82 3.74
CA GLN A 84 -12.12 8.39 3.60
C GLN A 84 -12.57 7.88 2.22
N ALA A 85 -12.37 8.70 1.19
CA ALA A 85 -12.87 8.51 -0.15
C ALA A 85 -12.50 7.13 -0.72
N LYS A 86 -11.36 6.58 -0.33
CA LYS A 86 -10.95 5.21 -0.69
C LYS A 86 -11.94 4.14 -0.21
N LYS A 87 -12.68 4.40 0.87
CA LYS A 87 -13.71 3.47 1.38
C LYS A 87 -14.99 3.43 0.53
N ALA A 88 -15.15 4.39 -0.39
CA ALA A 88 -16.26 4.38 -1.35
C ALA A 88 -16.09 3.28 -2.41
N ALA A 89 -14.86 2.83 -2.65
CA ALA A 89 -14.62 1.72 -3.55
C ALA A 89 -15.09 0.39 -2.95
N PRO A 90 -15.63 -0.51 -3.77
CA PRO A 90 -16.05 -1.82 -3.31
C PRO A 90 -14.88 -2.62 -2.75
N LYS A 91 -15.16 -3.48 -1.80
CA LYS A 91 -14.17 -4.42 -1.30
C LYS A 91 -13.95 -5.53 -2.32
N PRO A 92 -12.74 -6.09 -2.41
CA PRO A 92 -12.50 -7.27 -3.24
C PRO A 92 -13.43 -8.41 -2.83
N LYS A 93 -13.89 -9.18 -3.80
CA LYS A 93 -14.68 -10.37 -3.51
C LYS A 93 -13.87 -11.39 -2.72
N GLY A 94 -14.54 -12.11 -1.84
CA GLY A 94 -13.92 -13.19 -1.09
C GLY A 94 -13.29 -14.27 -1.99
N LYS A 95 -12.26 -14.96 -1.50
CA LYS A 95 -11.59 -16.03 -2.25
C LYS A 95 -12.62 -17.08 -2.71
N SER A 96 -13.49 -17.50 -1.82
CA SER A 96 -14.55 -18.49 -2.11
C SER A 96 -15.56 -18.01 -3.16
N GLU A 97 -15.87 -16.72 -3.23
CA GLU A 97 -16.82 -16.20 -4.23
C GLU A 97 -16.27 -16.26 -5.66
N VAL A 98 -14.95 -16.18 -5.79
CA VAL A 98 -14.26 -16.22 -7.10
C VAL A 98 -13.93 -17.66 -7.50
N GLU A 99 -13.46 -18.47 -6.58
CA GLU A 99 -12.93 -19.81 -6.85
C GLU A 99 -13.99 -20.90 -6.77
N ALA A 100 -14.98 -20.79 -5.85
CA ALA A 100 -15.97 -21.84 -5.67
C ALA A 100 -16.77 -22.19 -6.95
N PRO A 101 -17.23 -21.23 -7.77
CA PRO A 101 -17.94 -21.59 -9.01
C PRO A 101 -17.08 -22.40 -9.97
N ILE A 102 -15.79 -22.05 -10.08
CA ILE A 102 -14.83 -22.73 -10.96
C ILE A 102 -14.53 -24.14 -10.44
N GLU A 103 -14.35 -24.26 -9.13
CA GLU A 103 -14.15 -25.57 -8.48
C GLU A 103 -15.37 -26.47 -8.60
N GLU A 104 -16.58 -25.92 -8.46
CA GLU A 104 -17.84 -26.70 -8.62
C GLU A 104 -18.00 -27.19 -10.05
N GLU A 105 -17.71 -26.36 -11.05
CA GLU A 105 -17.78 -26.81 -12.45
C GLU A 105 -16.72 -27.87 -12.76
N SER A 106 -15.51 -27.73 -12.28
CA SER A 106 -14.44 -28.70 -12.42
C SER A 106 -14.82 -30.04 -11.78
N LYS A 107 -15.30 -29.98 -10.52
CA LYS A 107 -15.81 -31.19 -9.81
C LYS A 107 -17.00 -31.82 -10.52
N SER A 108 -17.88 -31.00 -11.09
CA SER A 108 -19.05 -31.52 -11.87
C SER A 108 -18.60 -32.26 -13.12
N LEU A 109 -17.57 -31.74 -13.81
CA LEU A 109 -17.00 -32.41 -14.99
C LEU A 109 -16.36 -33.74 -14.61
N ASP A 110 -15.51 -33.74 -13.58
CA ASP A 110 -14.87 -34.98 -13.11
C ASP A 110 -15.89 -36.01 -12.62
N LYS A 111 -16.95 -35.56 -11.94
CA LYS A 111 -18.05 -36.42 -11.52
C LYS A 111 -18.79 -37.03 -12.72
N LYS A 112 -19.10 -36.25 -13.76
CA LYS A 112 -19.73 -36.75 -14.98
C LYS A 112 -18.87 -37.81 -15.67
N LEU A 113 -17.56 -37.63 -15.71
CA LEU A 113 -16.65 -38.64 -16.24
C LEU A 113 -16.65 -39.91 -15.37
N ALA A 114 -16.59 -39.75 -14.06
CA ALA A 114 -16.60 -40.85 -13.10
C ALA A 114 -17.95 -41.65 -13.14
N ASP A 115 -19.07 -40.94 -13.15
CA ASP A 115 -20.43 -41.54 -13.21
C ASP A 115 -20.60 -42.35 -14.50
N ASN A 116 -19.99 -41.93 -15.59
CA ASN A 116 -19.98 -42.68 -16.86
C ASN A 116 -18.85 -43.73 -16.96
N LYS A 117 -18.05 -43.88 -15.87
CA LYS A 117 -16.89 -44.80 -15.82
C LYS A 117 -15.87 -44.54 -16.93
N ILE A 118 -15.74 -43.28 -17.33
CA ILE A 118 -14.80 -42.81 -18.34
C ILE A 118 -13.55 -42.32 -17.65
N THR A 119 -12.40 -42.84 -17.98
CA THR A 119 -11.11 -42.39 -17.51
C THR A 119 -10.35 -41.67 -18.63
N GLU A 120 -9.48 -40.74 -18.28
CA GLU A 120 -8.63 -40.05 -19.26
C GLU A 120 -7.76 -41.05 -20.05
N GLU A 121 -7.30 -42.10 -19.40
CA GLU A 121 -6.54 -43.15 -20.08
C GLU A 121 -7.36 -43.89 -21.16
N GLN A 122 -8.64 -44.11 -20.90
CA GLN A 122 -9.54 -44.71 -21.90
C GLN A 122 -9.75 -43.77 -23.10
N LEU A 123 -9.93 -42.45 -22.82
CA LEU A 123 -10.06 -41.44 -23.86
C LEU A 123 -8.76 -41.35 -24.72
N LYS A 124 -7.61 -41.38 -24.05
CA LYS A 124 -6.29 -41.35 -24.75
C LYS A 124 -6.08 -42.63 -25.60
N LYS A 125 -6.49 -43.78 -25.13
CA LYS A 125 -6.28 -45.06 -25.81
C LYS A 125 -7.27 -45.33 -26.93
N SER A 126 -8.43 -44.67 -26.94
CA SER A 126 -9.49 -44.93 -27.92
C SER A 126 -9.12 -44.57 -29.35
N ASN A 127 -8.16 -43.67 -29.54
CA ASN A 127 -7.68 -43.14 -30.83
C ASN A 127 -8.79 -42.52 -31.72
N GLU A 128 -9.95 -42.22 -31.14
CA GLU A 128 -11.08 -41.61 -31.82
C GLU A 128 -10.96 -40.09 -31.76
N PRO A 129 -11.12 -39.37 -32.90
CA PRO A 129 -10.94 -37.91 -32.95
C PRO A 129 -11.86 -37.14 -31.99
N GLU A 130 -13.06 -37.64 -31.73
CA GLU A 130 -14.01 -37.00 -30.83
C GLU A 130 -13.59 -37.12 -29.37
N PHE A 131 -12.98 -38.22 -28.96
CA PHE A 131 -12.44 -38.38 -27.62
C PHE A 131 -11.16 -37.59 -27.39
N GLN A 132 -10.34 -37.44 -28.42
CA GLN A 132 -9.19 -36.54 -28.37
C GLN A 132 -9.64 -35.09 -28.18
N LYS A 133 -10.61 -34.62 -28.97
CA LYS A 133 -11.20 -33.28 -28.77
C LYS A 133 -11.79 -33.10 -27.37
N ALA A 134 -12.45 -34.09 -26.82
CA ALA A 134 -12.98 -34.02 -25.45
C ALA A 134 -11.87 -33.91 -24.41
N LEU A 135 -10.76 -34.61 -24.62
CA LEU A 135 -9.59 -34.51 -23.75
C LEU A 135 -8.91 -33.14 -23.84
N ASP A 136 -8.71 -32.65 -25.08
CA ASP A 136 -8.14 -31.33 -25.34
C ASP A 136 -9.00 -30.23 -24.70
N SER A 137 -10.34 -30.31 -24.90
CA SER A 137 -11.29 -29.37 -24.26
C SER A 137 -11.27 -29.45 -22.74
N LYS A 138 -11.09 -30.64 -22.15
CA LYS A 138 -10.92 -30.79 -20.70
C LYS A 138 -9.63 -30.11 -20.24
N GLN A 139 -8.54 -30.31 -20.95
CA GLN A 139 -7.26 -29.75 -20.60
C GLN A 139 -7.25 -28.23 -20.76
N GLU A 140 -7.88 -27.71 -21.81
CA GLU A 140 -8.11 -26.27 -21.98
C GLU A 140 -8.95 -25.69 -20.85
N ALA A 141 -10.05 -26.37 -20.49
CA ALA A 141 -10.91 -25.95 -19.38
C ALA A 141 -10.16 -25.96 -18.03
N GLN A 142 -9.32 -26.96 -17.78
CA GLN A 142 -8.51 -27.03 -16.56
C GLN A 142 -7.45 -25.90 -16.52
N THR A 143 -6.78 -25.64 -17.65
CA THR A 143 -5.82 -24.53 -17.75
C THR A 143 -6.51 -23.20 -17.52
N HIS A 144 -7.67 -23.00 -18.17
CA HIS A 144 -8.45 -21.78 -17.98
C HIS A 144 -8.93 -21.62 -16.53
N ALA A 145 -9.35 -22.71 -15.90
CA ALA A 145 -9.76 -22.69 -14.49
C ALA A 145 -8.63 -22.35 -13.52
N GLN A 146 -7.39 -22.70 -13.86
CA GLN A 146 -6.21 -22.32 -13.07
C GLN A 146 -5.82 -20.86 -13.26
N GLU A 147 -5.98 -20.33 -14.47
CA GLU A 147 -5.57 -18.96 -14.81
C GLU A 147 -6.65 -17.90 -14.47
N ALA A 148 -7.93 -18.28 -14.63
CA ALA A 148 -9.05 -17.35 -14.46
C ALA A 148 -9.09 -16.65 -13.10
N PRO A 149 -8.83 -17.30 -11.95
CA PRO A 149 -8.79 -16.61 -10.66
C PRO A 149 -7.72 -15.50 -10.61
N ALA A 150 -6.54 -15.77 -11.16
CA ALA A 150 -5.45 -14.77 -11.18
C ALA A 150 -5.79 -13.60 -12.09
N GLN A 151 -6.32 -13.87 -13.28
CA GLN A 151 -6.77 -12.82 -14.22
C GLN A 151 -7.91 -12.00 -13.64
N TYR A 152 -8.87 -12.67 -12.97
CA TYR A 152 -9.95 -11.98 -12.27
C TYR A 152 -9.39 -11.05 -11.18
N ARG A 153 -8.46 -11.54 -10.36
CA ARG A 153 -7.85 -10.75 -9.28
C ARG A 153 -7.08 -9.54 -9.82
N GLN A 154 -6.37 -9.70 -10.90
CA GLN A 154 -5.69 -8.59 -11.55
C GLN A 154 -6.70 -7.55 -12.02
N SER A 155 -7.73 -7.96 -12.77
CA SER A 155 -8.77 -7.05 -13.27
C SER A 155 -9.55 -6.38 -12.13
N GLU A 156 -9.89 -7.14 -11.09
CA GLU A 156 -10.55 -6.62 -9.88
C GLU A 156 -9.68 -5.55 -9.20
N GLN A 157 -8.39 -5.83 -9.04
CA GLN A 157 -7.45 -4.90 -8.43
C GLN A 157 -7.32 -3.61 -9.26
N GLU A 158 -7.23 -3.73 -10.58
CA GLU A 158 -7.17 -2.57 -11.48
C GLU A 158 -8.43 -1.72 -11.37
N LEU A 159 -9.61 -2.35 -11.37
CA LEU A 159 -10.89 -1.66 -11.22
C LEU A 159 -11.04 -0.99 -9.85
N ILE A 160 -10.67 -1.67 -8.78
CA ILE A 160 -10.73 -1.12 -7.41
C ILE A 160 -9.75 0.04 -7.28
N SER A 161 -8.52 -0.10 -7.77
CA SER A 161 -7.53 0.97 -7.77
C SER A 161 -8.02 2.19 -8.55
N GLY A 162 -8.54 2.00 -9.75
CA GLY A 162 -9.11 3.08 -10.55
C GLY A 162 -10.30 3.77 -9.87
N ALA A 163 -11.18 3.00 -9.22
CA ALA A 163 -12.29 3.54 -8.44
C ALA A 163 -11.80 4.33 -7.22
N GLN A 164 -10.78 3.85 -6.53
CA GLN A 164 -10.17 4.56 -5.40
C GLN A 164 -9.50 5.86 -5.83
N GLU A 165 -8.73 5.82 -6.91
CA GLU A 165 -8.09 7.01 -7.48
C GLU A 165 -9.12 8.05 -7.89
N THR A 166 -10.20 7.63 -8.58
CA THR A 166 -11.30 8.51 -8.98
C THR A 166 -11.99 9.11 -7.76
N ALA A 167 -12.28 8.30 -6.75
CA ALA A 167 -12.92 8.78 -5.53
C ALA A 167 -12.03 9.79 -4.77
N VAL A 168 -10.73 9.54 -4.68
CA VAL A 168 -9.76 10.45 -4.06
C VAL A 168 -9.63 11.74 -4.88
N ALA A 169 -9.51 11.64 -6.20
CA ALA A 169 -9.42 12.81 -7.07
C ALA A 169 -10.67 13.68 -6.94
N THR A 170 -11.86 13.07 -6.98
CA THR A 170 -13.13 13.80 -6.81
C THR A 170 -13.24 14.43 -5.42
N ALA A 171 -12.84 13.71 -4.36
CA ALA A 171 -12.85 14.24 -3.00
C ALA A 171 -11.90 15.42 -2.84
N ASN A 172 -10.70 15.33 -3.43
CA ASN A 172 -9.73 16.42 -3.42
C ASN A 172 -10.25 17.64 -4.18
N GLU A 173 -10.79 17.44 -5.40
CA GLU A 173 -11.39 18.49 -6.20
C GLU A 173 -12.50 19.22 -5.42
N LYS A 174 -13.41 18.45 -4.83
CA LYS A 174 -14.50 19.05 -4.04
C LYS A 174 -14.03 19.70 -2.75
N THR A 175 -12.94 19.20 -2.16
CA THR A 175 -12.32 19.84 -1.01
C THR A 175 -11.67 21.16 -1.38
N GLU A 176 -11.01 21.23 -2.54
CA GLU A 176 -10.46 22.47 -3.09
C GLU A 176 -11.57 23.49 -3.41
N GLU A 177 -12.65 23.06 -4.08
CA GLU A 177 -13.82 23.92 -4.34
C GLU A 177 -14.40 24.49 -3.03
N ILE A 178 -14.56 23.67 -1.99
CA ILE A 178 -15.05 24.12 -0.70
C ILE A 178 -14.08 25.13 -0.07
N GLN A 179 -12.78 24.89 -0.18
CA GLN A 179 -11.76 25.80 0.35
C GLN A 179 -11.76 27.14 -0.40
N ASP A 180 -11.93 27.10 -1.73
CA ASP A 180 -12.01 28.29 -2.57
C ASP A 180 -13.28 29.11 -2.27
N ILE A 181 -14.43 28.45 -2.17
CA ILE A 181 -15.70 29.10 -1.79
C ILE A 181 -15.56 29.73 -0.40
N ARG A 182 -14.94 29.02 0.53
CA ARG A 182 -14.71 29.49 1.89
C ARG A 182 -13.77 30.69 1.91
N ALA A 183 -12.67 30.64 1.15
CA ALA A 183 -11.76 31.74 1.00
C ALA A 183 -12.44 32.99 0.40
N GLN A 184 -13.31 32.78 -0.60
CA GLN A 184 -14.12 33.85 -1.18
C GLN A 184 -15.12 34.44 -0.18
N GLN A 185 -15.78 33.61 0.61
CA GLN A 185 -16.72 34.04 1.63
C GLN A 185 -16.02 34.80 2.77
N PHE A 186 -14.85 34.33 3.22
CA PHE A 186 -14.05 35.07 4.19
C PHE A 186 -13.55 36.40 3.63
N SER A 187 -13.12 36.43 2.35
CA SER A 187 -12.76 37.67 1.67
C SER A 187 -13.95 38.64 1.57
N ALA A 188 -15.16 38.11 1.34
CA ALA A 188 -16.37 38.93 1.31
C ALA A 188 -16.73 39.48 2.69
N VAL A 189 -16.58 38.67 3.74
CA VAL A 189 -16.79 39.10 5.13
C VAL A 189 -15.71 40.10 5.56
N GLU A 190 -14.45 39.86 5.21
CA GLU A 190 -13.35 40.82 5.42
C GLU A 190 -13.63 42.16 4.75
N LYS A 191 -14.13 42.16 3.49
CA LYS A 191 -14.55 43.37 2.81
C LYS A 191 -15.71 44.10 3.51
N GLN A 192 -16.66 43.38 4.11
CA GLN A 192 -17.74 44.00 4.89
C GLN A 192 -17.24 44.59 6.24
N GLN A 193 -16.26 43.91 6.85
CA GLN A 193 -15.59 44.42 8.04
C GLN A 193 -14.63 45.58 7.71
N GLU A 194 -14.23 45.72 6.43
CA GLU A 194 -13.36 46.80 5.93
C GLU A 194 -13.86 48.22 6.24
N GLY A 195 -15.14 48.38 6.36
CA GLY A 195 -15.73 49.67 6.76
C GLY A 195 -15.53 50.06 8.22
N THR A 196 -15.05 49.12 9.07
CA THR A 196 -15.07 49.28 10.51
C THR A 196 -13.71 49.05 11.21
N LYS A 197 -12.74 48.39 10.55
CA LYS A 197 -11.43 48.10 11.14
C LYS A 197 -10.31 48.92 10.54
N GLY A 198 -9.45 49.45 11.40
CA GLY A 198 -8.27 50.23 11.00
C GLY A 198 -7.28 49.45 10.11
N LYS A 199 -6.49 50.15 9.34
CA LYS A 199 -5.49 49.56 8.39
C LYS A 199 -4.52 48.58 9.04
N ASP A 200 -4.26 48.77 10.30
CA ASP A 200 -3.26 48.01 11.07
C ASP A 200 -3.73 46.56 11.34
N GLU A 201 -5.01 46.35 11.72
CA GLU A 201 -5.54 45.02 11.96
C GLU A 201 -5.62 44.15 10.71
N LYS A 202 -5.89 44.78 9.56
CA LYS A 202 -5.91 44.10 8.25
C LYS A 202 -4.53 43.57 7.86
N ALA A 203 -3.51 44.40 8.07
CA ALA A 203 -2.16 44.02 7.74
C ALA A 203 -1.69 42.83 8.60
N ARG A 204 -2.01 42.83 9.88
CA ARG A 204 -1.70 41.73 10.84
C ARG A 204 -2.41 40.42 10.44
N SER A 205 -3.71 40.46 10.20
CA SER A 205 -4.49 39.31 9.77
C SER A 205 -4.00 38.75 8.43
N LYS A 206 -3.57 39.64 7.52
CA LYS A 206 -2.99 39.23 6.24
C LYS A 206 -1.64 38.52 6.44
N VAL A 207 -0.75 39.03 7.29
CA VAL A 207 0.55 38.43 7.58
C VAL A 207 0.35 36.99 8.15
N ALA A 208 -0.49 36.87 9.17
CA ALA A 208 -0.80 35.55 9.75
C ALA A 208 -1.40 34.60 8.71
N GLY A 209 -2.34 35.08 7.87
CA GLY A 209 -2.95 34.30 6.81
C GLY A 209 -1.97 33.85 5.72
N ASP A 210 -1.02 34.70 5.36
CA ASP A 210 -0.02 34.38 4.34
C ASP A 210 1.02 33.39 4.85
N ILE A 211 1.43 33.50 6.12
CA ILE A 211 2.30 32.52 6.79
C ILE A 211 1.58 31.17 6.88
N ASN A 212 0.32 31.14 7.29
CA ASN A 212 -0.48 29.92 7.34
C ASN A 212 -0.61 29.24 5.96
N LYS A 213 -0.78 30.00 4.87
CA LYS A 213 -0.78 29.47 3.51
C LYS A 213 0.54 28.81 3.10
N ILE A 214 1.67 29.38 3.53
CA ILE A 214 2.99 28.78 3.28
C ILE A 214 3.09 27.44 4.02
N TYR A 215 2.62 27.40 5.27
CA TYR A 215 2.57 26.19 6.07
C TYR A 215 1.71 25.11 5.41
N GLU A 216 0.47 25.43 5.07
CA GLU A 216 -0.47 24.48 4.45
C GLU A 216 0.04 23.90 3.12
N LYS A 217 0.68 24.74 2.31
CA LYS A 217 1.34 24.28 1.09
C LYS A 217 2.49 23.32 1.39
N THR A 218 3.28 23.62 2.39
CA THR A 218 4.40 22.78 2.80
C THR A 218 3.89 21.44 3.32
N LYS A 219 2.89 21.46 4.19
CA LYS A 219 2.23 20.26 4.71
C LYS A 219 1.69 19.37 3.57
N THR A 220 0.91 19.94 2.67
CA THR A 220 0.36 19.21 1.52
C THR A 220 1.45 18.55 0.66
N GLN A 221 2.58 19.23 0.48
CA GLN A 221 3.71 18.69 -0.28
C GLN A 221 4.37 17.52 0.46
N VAL A 222 4.51 17.63 1.78
CA VAL A 222 5.06 16.56 2.63
C VAL A 222 4.14 15.36 2.63
N ASP A 223 2.85 15.56 2.89
CA ASP A 223 1.82 14.50 2.90
C ASP A 223 1.83 13.72 1.58
N LYS A 224 1.81 14.44 0.45
CA LYS A 224 1.91 13.82 -0.88
C LYS A 224 3.19 13.01 -1.06
N THR A 225 4.32 13.51 -0.55
CA THR A 225 5.60 12.79 -0.65
C THR A 225 5.57 11.50 0.16
N LEU A 226 4.93 11.51 1.34
CA LEU A 226 4.77 10.34 2.19
C LEU A 226 3.79 9.32 1.59
N GLU A 227 2.68 9.77 1.01
CA GLU A 227 1.74 8.88 0.30
C GLU A 227 2.39 8.19 -0.92
N GLU A 228 3.14 8.95 -1.72
CA GLU A 228 3.92 8.39 -2.83
C GLU A 228 4.98 7.40 -2.35
N LEU A 229 5.54 7.62 -1.16
CA LEU A 229 6.52 6.75 -0.55
C LEU A 229 5.90 5.38 -0.21
N ASP A 230 4.74 5.38 0.46
CA ASP A 230 4.03 4.15 0.82
C ASP A 230 3.71 3.31 -0.43
N SER A 231 3.17 3.96 -1.45
CA SER A 231 2.86 3.29 -2.72
C SER A 231 4.09 2.66 -3.37
N LYS A 232 5.24 3.34 -3.33
CA LYS A 232 6.49 2.82 -3.91
C LYS A 232 7.05 1.65 -3.10
N VAL A 233 6.96 1.73 -1.77
CA VAL A 233 7.40 0.66 -0.86
C VAL A 233 6.57 -0.60 -1.10
N GLN A 234 5.25 -0.48 -1.11
CA GLN A 234 4.36 -1.60 -1.37
C GLN A 234 4.63 -2.25 -2.72
N LYS A 235 4.73 -1.45 -3.78
CA LYS A 235 4.99 -1.95 -5.14
C LYS A 235 6.33 -2.68 -5.25
N GLU A 236 7.39 -2.14 -4.65
CA GLU A 236 8.72 -2.79 -4.68
C GLU A 236 8.70 -4.09 -3.87
N PHE A 237 8.02 -4.10 -2.71
CA PHE A 237 7.89 -5.29 -1.89
C PHE A 237 7.12 -6.39 -2.62
N ASP A 238 5.94 -6.09 -3.16
CA ASP A 238 5.10 -7.05 -3.87
C ASP A 238 5.82 -7.65 -5.07
N ALA A 239 6.39 -6.78 -5.94
CA ALA A 239 7.12 -7.23 -7.11
C ALA A 239 8.37 -8.05 -6.76
N GLY A 240 8.99 -7.73 -5.65
CA GLY A 240 10.15 -8.46 -5.15
C GLY A 240 9.79 -9.80 -4.53
N ALA A 241 8.73 -9.84 -3.73
CA ALA A 241 8.22 -11.05 -3.09
C ALA A 241 7.76 -12.09 -4.12
N GLU A 242 7.04 -11.65 -5.15
CA GLU A 242 6.64 -12.52 -6.27
C GLU A 242 7.85 -13.15 -6.99
N LYS A 243 8.89 -12.35 -7.24
CA LYS A 243 10.12 -12.85 -7.86
C LYS A 243 10.89 -13.81 -6.95
N ALA A 244 10.89 -13.55 -5.65
CA ALA A 244 11.53 -14.43 -4.69
C ALA A 244 10.78 -15.76 -4.58
N LYS A 245 9.44 -15.70 -4.48
CA LYS A 245 8.58 -16.89 -4.47
C LYS A 245 8.76 -17.75 -5.72
N LYS A 246 8.71 -17.13 -6.88
CA LYS A 246 8.93 -17.83 -8.15
C LYS A 246 10.31 -18.47 -8.21
N ALA A 247 11.35 -17.81 -7.74
CA ALA A 247 12.70 -18.39 -7.76
C ALA A 247 12.84 -19.58 -6.82
N PHE A 248 12.16 -19.56 -5.67
CA PHE A 248 12.04 -20.70 -4.78
C PHE A 248 11.34 -21.87 -5.50
N GLU A 249 10.18 -21.62 -6.06
CA GLU A 249 9.37 -22.62 -6.76
C GLU A 249 10.13 -23.23 -7.94
N ASP A 250 10.70 -22.39 -8.81
CA ASP A 250 11.47 -22.83 -9.98
C ASP A 250 12.66 -23.71 -9.57
N HIS A 251 13.32 -23.37 -8.45
CA HIS A 251 14.45 -24.17 -7.92
C HIS A 251 13.99 -25.53 -7.42
N VAL A 252 12.97 -25.54 -6.55
CA VAL A 252 12.42 -26.79 -5.98
C VAL A 252 11.86 -27.69 -7.08
N ASP A 253 11.09 -27.13 -8.01
CA ASP A 253 10.51 -27.88 -9.12
C ASP A 253 11.60 -28.51 -10.01
N LYS A 254 12.66 -27.76 -10.31
CA LYS A 254 13.79 -28.27 -11.09
C LYS A 254 14.48 -29.43 -10.37
N LYS A 255 14.83 -29.24 -9.10
CA LYS A 255 15.50 -30.25 -8.28
C LYS A 255 14.64 -31.50 -8.08
N MET A 256 13.36 -31.27 -7.82
CA MET A 256 12.40 -32.37 -7.68
C MET A 256 12.23 -33.15 -8.99
N LYS A 257 12.23 -32.48 -10.14
CA LYS A 257 12.18 -33.13 -11.44
C LYS A 257 13.44 -33.96 -11.71
N GLU A 258 14.63 -33.37 -11.50
CA GLU A 258 15.91 -34.07 -11.62
C GLU A 258 15.96 -35.32 -10.72
N TYR A 259 15.55 -35.17 -9.44
CA TYR A 259 15.47 -36.26 -8.48
C TYR A 259 14.51 -37.37 -8.95
N LYS A 260 13.32 -36.99 -9.44
CA LYS A 260 12.35 -37.96 -9.95
C LYS A 260 12.86 -38.69 -11.18
N ASP A 261 13.46 -37.99 -12.09
CA ASP A 261 14.03 -38.54 -13.33
C ASP A 261 15.16 -39.52 -13.00
N GLU A 262 15.99 -39.25 -11.99
CA GLU A 262 17.09 -40.11 -11.57
C GLU A 262 16.62 -41.32 -10.73
N ARG A 263 15.79 -41.07 -9.69
CA ARG A 263 15.38 -42.10 -8.70
C ARG A 263 14.35 -43.08 -9.25
N TYR A 264 13.44 -42.61 -10.09
CA TYR A 264 12.32 -43.40 -10.61
C TYR A 264 12.53 -43.82 -12.07
N SER A 265 13.73 -43.68 -12.59
CA SER A 265 14.11 -44.25 -13.89
C SER A 265 14.14 -45.77 -13.80
N GLY A 266 13.62 -46.46 -14.84
CA GLY A 266 13.68 -47.89 -14.98
C GLY A 266 12.42 -48.66 -14.55
N PHE A 267 12.47 -50.00 -14.70
CA PHE A 267 11.31 -50.91 -14.56
C PHE A 267 10.63 -50.86 -13.18
N TRP A 268 11.37 -50.58 -12.11
CA TRP A 268 10.86 -50.52 -10.74
C TRP A 268 10.53 -49.07 -10.26
N GLY A 269 10.67 -48.10 -11.11
CA GLY A 269 10.43 -46.69 -10.80
C GLY A 269 9.04 -46.39 -10.24
N PRO A 270 7.94 -46.86 -10.89
CA PRO A 270 6.57 -46.64 -10.39
C PRO A 270 6.32 -47.21 -9.00
N GLY A 271 6.93 -48.37 -8.67
CA GLY A 271 6.81 -48.99 -7.35
C GLY A 271 7.55 -48.21 -6.25
N LYS A 272 8.73 -47.70 -6.54
CA LYS A 272 9.48 -46.83 -5.62
C LYS A 272 8.75 -45.52 -5.35
N TRP A 273 8.20 -44.89 -6.37
CA TRP A 273 7.44 -43.66 -6.23
C TRP A 273 6.21 -43.84 -5.35
N LEU A 274 5.48 -44.95 -5.52
CA LEU A 274 4.31 -45.30 -4.70
C LEU A 274 4.70 -45.52 -3.23
N TRP A 275 5.84 -46.15 -3.00
CA TRP A 275 6.37 -46.42 -1.66
C TRP A 275 6.75 -45.13 -0.97
N ASP A 276 7.54 -44.27 -1.62
CA ASP A 276 7.98 -42.97 -1.08
C ASP A 276 6.78 -42.05 -0.81
N LYS A 277 5.74 -42.09 -1.61
CA LYS A 277 4.49 -41.35 -1.39
C LYS A 277 3.67 -41.85 -0.19
N LEU A 278 3.74 -43.14 0.12
CA LEU A 278 2.98 -43.76 1.21
C LEU A 278 3.71 -43.64 2.57
N PHE A 279 5.03 -43.66 2.58
CA PHE A 279 5.86 -43.71 3.78
C PHE A 279 6.67 -42.44 4.05
N GLY A 280 6.51 -41.41 3.23
CA GLY A 280 7.22 -40.15 3.28
C GLY A 280 8.38 -40.09 2.28
N MET A 281 8.60 -38.88 1.73
CA MET A 281 9.76 -38.63 0.87
C MET A 281 11.05 -38.77 1.67
N PRO A 282 12.15 -39.24 1.06
CA PRO A 282 13.45 -39.29 1.71
C PRO A 282 13.95 -37.90 2.14
N ASP A 283 14.75 -37.86 3.22
CA ASP A 283 15.31 -36.62 3.78
C ASP A 283 16.12 -35.80 2.77
N GLU A 284 16.64 -36.45 1.72
CA GLU A 284 17.35 -35.80 0.62
C GLU A 284 16.49 -34.72 -0.09
N VAL A 285 15.18 -34.90 -0.11
CA VAL A 285 14.24 -33.96 -0.70
C VAL A 285 14.15 -32.66 0.12
N ASN A 286 14.33 -32.76 1.44
CA ASN A 286 14.30 -31.57 2.29
C ASN A 286 15.44 -30.59 1.94
N ALA A 287 16.60 -31.09 1.47
CA ALA A 287 17.70 -30.26 1.02
C ALA A 287 17.30 -29.31 -0.13
N PHE A 288 16.37 -29.73 -1.01
CA PHE A 288 15.90 -28.89 -2.12
C PHE A 288 15.11 -27.69 -1.62
N TYR A 289 14.31 -27.88 -0.56
CA TYR A 289 13.56 -26.83 0.09
C TYR A 289 14.48 -25.90 0.90
N GLU A 290 15.52 -26.44 1.54
CA GLU A 290 16.53 -25.63 2.23
C GLU A 290 17.32 -24.75 1.25
N GLU A 291 17.78 -25.32 0.12
CA GLU A 291 18.44 -24.55 -0.95
C GLU A 291 17.49 -23.48 -1.53
N GLY A 292 16.24 -23.84 -1.80
CA GLY A 292 15.21 -22.92 -2.27
C GLY A 292 14.94 -21.80 -1.28
N ARG A 293 14.88 -22.14 0.03
CA ARG A 293 14.75 -21.20 1.13
C ARG A 293 15.87 -20.17 1.15
N ASP A 294 17.11 -20.61 0.99
CA ASP A 294 18.26 -19.71 0.96
C ASP A 294 18.16 -18.73 -0.22
N ILE A 295 17.73 -19.22 -1.39
CA ILE A 295 17.48 -18.38 -2.58
C ILE A 295 16.37 -17.36 -2.30
N PHE A 296 15.28 -17.77 -1.64
CA PHE A 296 14.19 -16.88 -1.29
C PHE A 296 14.66 -15.78 -0.33
N ILE A 297 15.37 -16.17 0.74
CA ILE A 297 15.89 -15.25 1.75
C ILE A 297 16.85 -14.24 1.12
N GLU A 298 17.80 -14.70 0.28
CA GLU A 298 18.74 -13.81 -0.42
C GLU A 298 18.02 -12.78 -1.27
N LYS A 299 17.01 -13.21 -2.03
CA LYS A 299 16.22 -12.30 -2.85
C LYS A 299 15.41 -11.32 -2.02
N MET A 300 14.77 -11.79 -0.95
CA MET A 300 14.01 -10.93 -0.04
C MET A 300 14.91 -9.95 0.71
N ASP A 301 16.11 -10.32 1.06
CA ASP A 301 17.12 -9.40 1.59
C ASP A 301 17.41 -8.25 0.64
N GLY A 302 17.55 -8.56 -0.65
CA GLY A 302 17.69 -7.54 -1.70
C GLY A 302 16.45 -6.64 -1.84
N VAL A 303 15.27 -7.18 -1.64
CA VAL A 303 14.01 -6.40 -1.64
C VAL A 303 13.97 -5.45 -0.43
N ILE A 304 14.29 -5.97 0.77
CA ILE A 304 14.35 -5.17 1.99
C ILE A 304 15.33 -4.01 1.84
N ASP A 305 16.50 -4.26 1.26
CA ASP A 305 17.51 -3.22 1.03
C ASP A 305 17.00 -2.11 0.09
N LYS A 306 16.27 -2.47 -0.94
CA LYS A 306 15.64 -1.51 -1.83
C LYS A 306 14.53 -0.72 -1.14
N VAL A 307 13.67 -1.38 -0.38
CA VAL A 307 12.62 -0.75 0.42
C VAL A 307 13.22 0.26 1.39
N VAL A 308 14.22 -0.12 2.16
CA VAL A 308 14.93 0.79 3.08
C VAL A 308 15.54 1.99 2.33
N LYS A 309 16.10 1.77 1.15
CA LYS A 309 16.64 2.86 0.31
C LYS A 309 15.56 3.80 -0.20
N ILE A 310 14.39 3.28 -0.60
CA ILE A 310 13.23 4.07 -1.00
C ILE A 310 12.75 4.92 0.17
N MET A 311 12.57 4.31 1.35
CA MET A 311 12.15 5.00 2.58
C MET A 311 13.13 6.12 2.95
N SER A 312 14.43 5.82 3.00
CA SER A 312 15.45 6.82 3.32
C SER A 312 15.42 8.03 2.37
N LYS A 313 15.27 7.79 1.07
CA LYS A 313 15.15 8.86 0.07
C LYS A 313 13.87 9.68 0.24
N GLY A 314 12.75 9.01 0.50
CA GLY A 314 11.45 9.67 0.72
C GLY A 314 11.47 10.57 1.95
N LEU A 315 11.96 10.05 3.07
CA LEU A 315 12.11 10.81 4.32
C LEU A 315 13.08 12.00 4.16
N THR A 316 14.20 11.80 3.45
CA THR A 316 15.14 12.89 3.15
C THR A 316 14.46 13.99 2.33
N LYS A 317 13.62 13.61 1.35
CA LYS A 317 12.86 14.58 0.54
C LYS A 317 11.83 15.32 1.39
N ALA A 318 11.10 14.63 2.26
CA ALA A 318 10.13 15.24 3.16
C ALA A 318 10.80 16.23 4.13
N LYS A 319 11.90 15.84 4.76
CA LYS A 319 12.70 16.73 5.62
C LYS A 319 13.20 17.98 4.88
N LYS A 320 13.62 17.83 3.61
CA LYS A 320 14.00 18.96 2.79
C LYS A 320 12.82 19.89 2.53
N GLN A 321 11.65 19.37 2.21
CA GLN A 321 10.43 20.16 1.98
C GLN A 321 10.04 20.96 3.22
N ILE A 322 10.14 20.36 4.41
CA ILE A 322 9.93 21.04 5.70
C ILE A 322 10.93 22.20 5.85
N LYS A 323 12.22 21.93 5.65
CA LYS A 323 13.26 22.97 5.72
C LYS A 323 13.02 24.12 4.74
N ASP A 324 12.65 23.77 3.49
CA ASP A 324 12.35 24.77 2.46
C ASP A 324 11.08 25.58 2.82
N GLY A 325 10.11 24.97 3.49
CA GLY A 325 8.92 25.63 4.03
C GLY A 325 9.28 26.66 5.12
N LYS A 326 10.08 26.25 6.11
CA LYS A 326 10.59 27.15 7.15
C LYS A 326 11.35 28.35 6.56
N GLN A 327 12.20 28.10 5.59
CA GLN A 327 12.95 29.16 4.93
C GLN A 327 12.04 30.16 4.20
N LYS A 328 10.93 29.67 3.59
CA LYS A 328 9.95 30.55 2.94
C LYS A 328 9.22 31.43 3.95
N VAL A 329 8.89 30.89 5.13
CA VAL A 329 8.29 31.68 6.22
C VAL A 329 9.25 32.77 6.68
N GLN A 330 10.50 32.41 6.95
CA GLN A 330 11.53 33.37 7.36
C GLN A 330 11.74 34.48 6.32
N ASN A 331 11.89 34.09 5.04
CA ASN A 331 12.05 35.06 3.95
C ASN A 331 10.82 35.99 3.81
N TYR A 332 9.63 35.49 4.08
CA TYR A 332 8.41 36.29 4.07
C TYR A 332 8.43 37.32 5.21
N VAL A 333 8.80 36.91 6.43
CA VAL A 333 8.89 37.78 7.59
C VAL A 333 9.95 38.86 7.38
N GLU A 334 11.12 38.55 6.82
CA GLU A 334 12.18 39.48 6.51
C GLU A 334 11.75 40.58 5.54
N GLN A 335 10.82 40.28 4.62
CA GLN A 335 10.31 41.23 3.63
C GLN A 335 9.15 42.10 4.16
N LEU A 336 8.66 41.84 5.37
CA LEU A 336 7.61 42.66 5.98
C LEU A 336 8.10 44.07 6.33
N PRO A 337 7.21 45.08 6.26
CA PRO A 337 7.48 46.40 6.86
C PRO A 337 7.79 46.26 8.34
N GLU A 338 8.61 47.19 8.88
CA GLU A 338 9.12 47.11 10.25
C GLU A 338 8.02 47.04 11.31
N ASP A 339 6.89 47.71 11.09
CA ASP A 339 5.70 47.74 11.96
C ASP A 339 4.93 46.40 11.97
N LEU A 340 5.18 45.52 10.99
CA LEU A 340 4.57 44.17 10.88
C LEU A 340 5.54 43.03 11.17
N LYS A 341 6.84 43.32 11.31
CA LYS A 341 7.85 42.28 11.56
C LYS A 341 7.58 41.49 12.83
N GLN A 342 7.26 42.18 13.93
CA GLN A 342 6.98 41.55 15.21
C GLN A 342 5.80 40.56 15.08
N VAL A 343 4.75 40.95 14.36
CA VAL A 343 3.58 40.06 14.09
C VAL A 343 4.01 38.87 13.25
N GLY A 344 4.86 39.11 12.24
CA GLY A 344 5.41 38.05 11.40
C GLY A 344 6.29 37.07 12.18
N GLU A 345 7.14 37.57 13.06
CA GLU A 345 8.04 36.78 13.91
C GLU A 345 7.25 35.90 14.91
N GLU A 346 6.21 36.45 15.54
CA GLU A 346 5.34 35.70 16.44
C GLU A 346 4.55 34.60 15.70
N ALA A 347 3.96 34.95 14.56
CA ALA A 347 3.25 33.97 13.72
C ALA A 347 4.20 32.91 13.15
N ALA A 348 5.41 33.27 12.78
CA ALA A 348 6.44 32.36 12.31
C ALA A 348 6.90 31.42 13.41
N LYS A 349 7.10 31.89 14.62
CA LYS A 349 7.53 31.10 15.77
C LYS A 349 6.48 30.05 16.14
N ASP A 350 5.22 30.41 16.09
CA ASP A 350 4.11 29.49 16.33
C ASP A 350 4.07 28.39 15.25
N ILE A 351 4.23 28.77 13.98
CA ILE A 351 4.29 27.83 12.85
C ILE A 351 5.57 26.98 12.89
N GLU A 352 6.73 27.55 13.29
CA GLU A 352 7.96 26.77 13.44
C GLU A 352 7.83 25.70 14.53
N GLY A 353 7.19 26.02 15.65
CA GLY A 353 6.82 25.04 16.67
C GLY A 353 5.97 23.89 16.12
N LYS A 354 5.00 24.20 15.26
CA LYS A 354 4.15 23.20 14.58
C LYS A 354 4.88 22.39 13.50
N ILE A 355 6.02 22.86 13.02
CA ILE A 355 6.84 22.15 11.99
C ILE A 355 7.95 21.30 12.65
N GLU A 356 8.42 21.64 13.86
CA GLU A 356 9.52 20.93 14.53
C GLU A 356 9.09 19.62 15.19
N GLU A 357 7.85 19.51 15.52
CA GLU A 357 7.22 18.30 16.08
C GLU A 357 6.78 17.34 14.98
#